data_e7c539d5de9959dba5b16b0355353314
#
_entry.id   e7c539d5de9959dba5b16b0355353314
#
_cell.length_a   1.000
_cell.length_b   1.000
_cell.length_c   1.000
_cell.angle_alpha   90.00
_cell.angle_beta   90.00
_cell.angle_gamma   90.00
#
_symmetry.space_group_name_H-M   'P 1'
#
loop_
_entity.id
_entity.type
_entity.pdbx_description
1 polymer ?
#
loop_
_entity_poly.entity_id
_entity_poly.type
_entity_poly.pdbx_seq_one_letter_code
_entity_poly.pdbx_strand_id
1 'polypeptide(L)'
;MTIDYVRARERMVQEQLVSRGINDPRVLRAMATVPRHLFLESELWDQAYEDHPLPIGMHQTISQPYMVALMAEALGLQGPERVLEVGTGSGYAAAILSELCGEVFSLEVVEELALKARTVLSSLGCRNVSVIVGDGTLGWEKHSPYDAVIISAAAPCIPRPLIEQLKTPGYLVFPMGERELQTLVRIRKDRTGIREEYLGECHFVKLRGQYGWED
;
A
#
# COMPACT_ATOMS: atom_id res chain seq x y z
N MET A 1 -11.98 -27.03 -12.70
CA MET A 1 -10.67 -27.31 -12.07
C MET A 1 -10.56 -26.43 -10.86
N THR A 2 -10.19 -27.00 -9.69
CA THR A 2 -9.96 -26.17 -8.50
C THR A 2 -8.62 -25.48 -8.65
N ILE A 3 -8.58 -24.16 -8.49
CA ILE A 3 -7.35 -23.37 -8.58
C ILE A 3 -6.48 -23.68 -7.37
N ASP A 4 -5.21 -23.99 -7.61
CA ASP A 4 -4.19 -24.09 -6.56
C ASP A 4 -3.62 -22.68 -6.30
N TYR A 5 -4.23 -21.98 -5.34
CA TYR A 5 -3.85 -20.61 -4.98
C TYR A 5 -2.44 -20.48 -4.42
N VAL A 6 -1.89 -21.55 -3.84
CA VAL A 6 -0.50 -21.55 -3.37
C VAL A 6 0.45 -21.46 -4.55
N ARG A 7 0.27 -22.33 -5.54
CA ARG A 7 1.08 -22.31 -6.78
C ARG A 7 0.87 -21.03 -7.59
N ALA A 8 -0.38 -20.52 -7.66
CA ALA A 8 -0.64 -19.25 -8.36
C ALA A 8 0.13 -18.09 -7.72
N ARG A 9 0.17 -18.03 -6.39
CA ARG A 9 0.92 -17.02 -5.63
C ARG A 9 2.44 -17.17 -5.79
N GLU A 10 2.96 -18.38 -5.72
CA GLU A 10 4.38 -18.65 -5.97
C GLU A 10 4.79 -18.21 -7.38
N ARG A 11 3.97 -18.53 -8.40
CA ARG A 11 4.19 -18.09 -9.77
C ARG A 11 4.19 -16.57 -9.89
N MET A 12 3.21 -15.88 -9.29
CA MET A 12 3.15 -14.42 -9.22
C MET A 12 4.48 -13.85 -8.69
N VAL A 13 4.99 -14.39 -7.58
CA VAL A 13 6.26 -13.91 -7.00
C VAL A 13 7.43 -14.11 -7.97
N GLN A 14 7.56 -15.27 -8.59
CA GLN A 14 8.70 -15.56 -9.47
C GLN A 14 8.61 -14.81 -10.82
N GLU A 15 7.44 -14.86 -11.47
CA GLU A 15 7.28 -14.37 -12.83
C GLU A 15 6.98 -12.88 -12.91
N GLN A 16 6.36 -12.28 -11.88
CA GLN A 16 5.95 -10.87 -11.90
C GLN A 16 6.80 -9.97 -11.01
N LEU A 17 7.37 -10.50 -9.92
CA LEU A 17 8.12 -9.68 -8.97
C LEU A 17 9.63 -9.84 -9.13
N VAL A 18 10.15 -11.05 -8.94
CA VAL A 18 11.59 -11.34 -9.06
C VAL A 18 12.11 -11.02 -10.47
N SER A 19 11.39 -11.44 -11.52
CA SER A 19 11.77 -11.16 -12.91
C SER A 19 11.82 -9.68 -13.26
N ARG A 20 11.12 -8.83 -12.50
CA ARG A 20 11.08 -7.37 -12.69
C ARG A 20 11.91 -6.59 -11.66
N GLY A 21 12.77 -7.28 -10.91
CA GLY A 21 13.80 -6.66 -10.08
C GLY A 21 13.41 -6.40 -8.62
N ILE A 22 12.28 -6.94 -8.12
CA ILE A 22 12.03 -6.94 -6.67
C ILE A 22 13.00 -7.93 -6.02
N ASN A 23 13.82 -7.44 -5.08
CA ASN A 23 14.94 -8.18 -4.53
C ASN A 23 14.91 -8.31 -3.00
N ASP A 24 14.13 -7.51 -2.27
CA ASP A 24 14.05 -7.65 -0.80
C ASP A 24 13.39 -9.00 -0.44
N PRO A 25 14.14 -9.92 0.20
CA PRO A 25 13.63 -11.26 0.50
C PRO A 25 12.46 -11.23 1.51
N ARG A 26 12.31 -10.16 2.30
CA ARG A 26 11.19 -10.00 3.23
C ARG A 26 9.92 -9.61 2.47
N VAL A 27 10.04 -8.69 1.51
CA VAL A 27 8.94 -8.31 0.62
C VAL A 27 8.48 -9.52 -0.18
N LEU A 28 9.40 -10.25 -0.81
CA LEU A 28 9.08 -11.46 -1.57
C LEU A 28 8.40 -12.52 -0.69
N ARG A 29 8.85 -12.69 0.55
CA ARG A 29 8.23 -13.61 1.53
C ARG A 29 6.82 -13.15 1.92
N ALA A 30 6.61 -11.87 2.21
CA ALA A 30 5.29 -11.31 2.53
C ALA A 30 4.32 -11.54 1.37
N MET A 31 4.75 -11.24 0.13
CA MET A 31 3.97 -11.47 -1.08
C MET A 31 3.67 -12.95 -1.33
N ALA A 32 4.57 -13.86 -0.94
CA ALA A 32 4.36 -15.31 -0.99
C ALA A 32 3.47 -15.85 0.14
N THR A 33 3.33 -15.12 1.25
CA THR A 33 2.55 -15.54 2.42
C THR A 33 1.11 -15.07 2.36
N VAL A 34 0.88 -13.77 2.10
CA VAL A 34 -0.44 -13.15 2.16
C VAL A 34 -1.35 -13.62 1.02
N PRO A 35 -2.53 -14.20 1.32
CA PRO A 35 -3.43 -14.78 0.31
C PRO A 35 -4.27 -13.70 -0.37
N ARG A 36 -3.75 -13.09 -1.44
CA ARG A 36 -4.36 -11.95 -2.15
C ARG A 36 -5.82 -12.18 -2.56
N HIS A 37 -6.20 -13.41 -2.96
CA HIS A 37 -7.55 -13.73 -3.37
C HIS A 37 -8.60 -13.48 -2.26
N LEU A 38 -8.22 -13.59 -0.97
CA LEU A 38 -9.14 -13.32 0.15
C LEU A 38 -9.49 -11.84 0.33
N PHE A 39 -8.82 -10.94 -0.38
CA PHE A 39 -9.11 -9.50 -0.40
C PHE A 39 -10.01 -9.08 -1.58
N LEU A 40 -10.58 -10.06 -2.28
CA LEU A 40 -11.45 -9.89 -3.45
C LEU A 40 -12.76 -10.66 -3.26
N GLU A 41 -13.79 -10.26 -3.98
CA GLU A 41 -15.01 -11.05 -4.11
C GLU A 41 -14.69 -12.37 -4.84
N SER A 42 -15.41 -13.45 -4.49
CA SER A 42 -15.12 -14.82 -4.97
C SER A 42 -15.12 -14.98 -6.48
N GLU A 43 -15.88 -14.15 -7.19
CA GLU A 43 -15.99 -14.12 -8.65
C GLU A 43 -14.69 -13.67 -9.34
N LEU A 44 -13.78 -13.04 -8.59
CA LEU A 44 -12.48 -12.55 -9.09
C LEU A 44 -11.29 -13.37 -8.61
N TRP A 45 -11.50 -14.45 -7.89
CA TRP A 45 -10.42 -15.26 -7.31
C TRP A 45 -9.52 -15.92 -8.36
N ASP A 46 -10.06 -16.25 -9.53
CA ASP A 46 -9.32 -16.81 -10.66
C ASP A 46 -8.29 -15.83 -11.25
N GLN A 47 -8.54 -14.53 -11.13
CA GLN A 47 -7.68 -13.44 -11.61
C GLN A 47 -6.79 -12.84 -10.50
N ALA A 48 -6.98 -13.27 -9.24
CA ALA A 48 -6.36 -12.63 -8.07
C ALA A 48 -4.83 -12.50 -8.14
N TYR A 49 -4.17 -13.39 -8.84
CA TYR A 49 -2.71 -13.45 -8.97
C TYR A 49 -2.19 -13.01 -10.33
N GLU A 50 -3.05 -12.41 -11.17
CA GLU A 50 -2.65 -11.77 -12.43
C GLU A 50 -2.06 -10.37 -12.17
N ASP A 51 -1.18 -9.92 -13.09
CA ASP A 51 -0.39 -8.68 -12.89
C ASP A 51 -1.15 -7.41 -13.31
N HIS A 52 -2.35 -7.24 -12.78
CA HIS A 52 -3.19 -6.06 -12.99
C HIS A 52 -4.04 -5.72 -11.76
N PRO A 53 -4.56 -4.47 -11.66
CA PRO A 53 -5.51 -4.09 -10.63
C PRO A 53 -6.87 -4.77 -10.85
N LEU A 54 -7.60 -5.04 -9.75
CA LEU A 54 -8.95 -5.61 -9.78
C LEU A 54 -9.93 -4.76 -8.98
N PRO A 55 -11.22 -4.70 -9.35
CA PRO A 55 -12.22 -3.91 -8.64
C PRO A 55 -12.51 -4.49 -7.24
N ILE A 56 -12.71 -3.60 -6.26
CA ILE A 56 -13.10 -3.95 -4.89
C ILE A 56 -14.41 -3.24 -4.45
N GLY A 57 -15.14 -2.67 -5.40
CA GLY A 57 -16.32 -1.85 -5.14
C GLY A 57 -15.98 -0.37 -4.92
N MET A 58 -17.00 0.46 -4.74
CA MET A 58 -16.88 1.91 -4.47
C MET A 58 -15.99 2.66 -5.47
N HIS A 59 -15.89 2.20 -6.71
CA HIS A 59 -14.98 2.70 -7.74
C HIS A 59 -13.50 2.65 -7.33
N GLN A 60 -13.14 1.70 -6.44
CA GLN A 60 -11.77 1.47 -6.00
C GLN A 60 -11.25 0.13 -6.51
N THR A 61 -9.93 -0.04 -6.48
CA THR A 61 -9.27 -1.27 -6.93
C THR A 61 -8.24 -1.73 -5.90
N ILE A 62 -8.03 -3.04 -5.82
CA ILE A 62 -6.80 -3.60 -5.27
C ILE A 62 -5.68 -3.38 -6.28
N SER A 63 -4.58 -2.78 -5.88
CA SER A 63 -3.46 -2.45 -6.77
C SER A 63 -2.80 -3.71 -7.36
N GLN A 64 -2.22 -3.58 -8.55
CA GLN A 64 -1.40 -4.60 -9.20
C GLN A 64 -0.35 -5.18 -8.23
N PRO A 65 -0.14 -6.51 -8.19
CA PRO A 65 0.82 -7.13 -7.28
C PRO A 65 2.22 -6.52 -7.34
N TYR A 66 2.73 -6.27 -8.54
CA TYR A 66 4.04 -5.64 -8.72
C TYR A 66 4.12 -4.26 -8.08
N MET A 67 3.10 -3.43 -8.22
CA MET A 67 3.09 -2.10 -7.61
C MET A 67 3.10 -2.15 -6.09
N VAL A 68 2.34 -3.08 -5.48
CA VAL A 68 2.35 -3.27 -4.02
C VAL A 68 3.75 -3.69 -3.55
N ALA A 69 4.39 -4.62 -4.24
CA ALA A 69 5.74 -5.08 -3.90
C ALA A 69 6.78 -3.97 -4.06
N LEU A 70 6.75 -3.23 -5.17
CA LEU A 70 7.68 -2.13 -5.45
C LEU A 70 7.56 -1.02 -4.40
N MET A 71 6.32 -0.64 -4.05
CA MET A 71 6.08 0.38 -3.02
C MET A 71 6.55 -0.10 -1.64
N ALA A 72 6.29 -1.35 -1.27
CA ALA A 72 6.74 -1.92 -0.01
C ALA A 72 8.29 -2.00 0.07
N GLU A 73 8.95 -2.43 -1.01
CA GLU A 73 10.41 -2.47 -1.10
C GLU A 73 11.03 -1.06 -0.99
N ALA A 74 10.41 -0.07 -1.64
CA ALA A 74 10.86 1.32 -1.63
C ALA A 74 10.82 1.97 -0.23
N LEU A 75 10.02 1.46 0.70
CA LEU A 75 10.01 1.93 2.10
C LEU A 75 11.27 1.51 2.87
N GLY A 76 11.96 0.44 2.46
CA GLY A 76 13.20 -0.01 3.08
C GLY A 76 13.05 -0.47 4.55
N LEU A 77 11.91 -1.05 4.90
CA LEU A 77 11.57 -1.47 6.27
C LEU A 77 12.52 -2.55 6.80
N GLN A 78 12.80 -2.57 8.10
CA GLN A 78 13.73 -3.49 8.76
C GLN A 78 13.05 -4.36 9.83
N GLY A 79 11.81 -4.08 10.20
CA GLY A 79 10.99 -4.87 11.12
C GLY A 79 10.35 -4.09 12.28
N PRO A 80 11.04 -3.15 12.96
CA PRO A 80 10.44 -2.49 14.13
C PRO A 80 9.67 -1.20 13.82
N GLU A 81 9.57 -0.85 12.54
CA GLU A 81 9.02 0.44 12.11
C GLU A 81 7.54 0.58 12.43
N ARG A 82 7.12 1.84 12.60
CA ARG A 82 5.75 2.29 12.59
C ARG A 82 5.43 2.91 11.24
N VAL A 83 4.48 2.32 10.53
CA VAL A 83 4.09 2.71 9.18
C VAL A 83 2.70 3.32 9.18
N LEU A 84 2.53 4.44 8.47
CA LEU A 84 1.23 4.98 8.11
C LEU A 84 0.90 4.62 6.66
N GLU A 85 -0.24 3.98 6.45
CA GLU A 85 -0.83 3.76 5.13
C GLU A 85 -2.03 4.70 4.93
N VAL A 86 -2.10 5.34 3.77
CA VAL A 86 -3.22 6.15 3.32
C VAL A 86 -3.86 5.49 2.12
N GLY A 87 -5.14 5.12 2.27
CA GLY A 87 -5.89 4.32 1.29
C GLY A 87 -5.80 2.82 1.59
N THR A 88 -6.48 2.36 2.64
CA THR A 88 -6.55 0.93 3.01
C THR A 88 -7.12 0.07 1.88
N GLY A 89 -8.15 0.56 1.18
CA GLY A 89 -8.86 -0.16 0.14
C GLY A 89 -9.33 -1.54 0.60
N SER A 90 -8.83 -2.59 -0.05
CA SER A 90 -9.11 -3.98 0.34
C SER A 90 -8.42 -4.41 1.64
N GLY A 91 -7.35 -3.73 2.06
CA GLY A 91 -6.47 -4.13 3.15
C GLY A 91 -5.27 -5.01 2.74
N TYR A 92 -5.10 -5.30 1.44
CA TYR A 92 -4.03 -6.18 0.97
C TYR A 92 -2.64 -5.59 1.23
N ALA A 93 -2.43 -4.29 0.91
CA ALA A 93 -1.15 -3.64 1.18
C ALA A 93 -0.88 -3.54 2.69
N ALA A 94 -1.92 -3.24 3.51
CA ALA A 94 -1.82 -3.31 4.97
C ALA A 94 -1.37 -4.68 5.49
N ALA A 95 -1.89 -5.77 4.90
CA ALA A 95 -1.48 -7.14 5.25
C ALA A 95 -0.02 -7.43 4.86
N ILE A 96 0.43 -6.95 3.69
CA ILE A 96 1.85 -7.06 3.28
C ILE A 96 2.73 -6.27 4.26
N LEU A 97 2.36 -5.04 4.59
CA LEU A 97 3.10 -4.21 5.55
C LEU A 97 3.15 -4.84 6.95
N SER A 98 2.11 -5.55 7.36
CA SER A 98 2.06 -6.23 8.66
C SER A 98 3.13 -7.31 8.83
N GLU A 99 3.57 -7.91 7.72
CA GLU A 99 4.68 -8.90 7.68
C GLU A 99 6.07 -8.22 7.69
N LEU A 100 6.13 -6.90 7.45
CA LEU A 100 7.38 -6.17 7.22
C LEU A 100 7.76 -5.23 8.37
N CYS A 101 6.80 -4.83 9.21
CA CYS A 101 7.02 -3.80 10.24
C CYS A 101 6.31 -4.10 11.56
N GLY A 102 6.61 -3.31 12.60
CA GLY A 102 6.07 -3.50 13.95
C GLY A 102 4.62 -3.08 14.09
N GLU A 103 4.22 -1.94 13.50
CA GLU A 103 2.86 -1.38 13.58
C GLU A 103 2.46 -0.76 12.25
N VAL A 104 1.22 -1.00 11.83
CA VAL A 104 0.60 -0.38 10.65
C VAL A 104 -0.65 0.39 11.09
N PHE A 105 -0.67 1.68 10.81
CA PHE A 105 -1.86 2.51 10.92
C PHE A 105 -2.36 2.80 9.50
N SER A 106 -3.55 2.32 9.17
CA SER A 106 -4.11 2.40 7.82
C SER A 106 -5.38 3.23 7.82
N LEU A 107 -5.39 4.32 7.07
CA LEU A 107 -6.49 5.27 6.96
C LEU A 107 -7.29 5.03 5.67
N GLU A 108 -8.61 4.97 5.81
CA GLU A 108 -9.55 4.81 4.70
C GLU A 108 -10.70 5.83 4.83
N VAL A 109 -10.94 6.58 3.76
CA VAL A 109 -12.02 7.58 3.73
C VAL A 109 -13.38 6.94 3.45
N VAL A 110 -13.41 5.78 2.80
CA VAL A 110 -14.63 5.03 2.49
C VAL A 110 -14.90 4.01 3.61
N GLU A 111 -15.86 4.32 4.46
CA GLU A 111 -16.18 3.51 5.66
C GLU A 111 -16.47 2.05 5.33
N GLU A 112 -17.22 1.77 4.25
CA GLU A 112 -17.55 0.40 3.83
C GLU A 112 -16.28 -0.42 3.52
N LEU A 113 -15.30 0.16 2.82
CA LEU A 113 -14.03 -0.51 2.54
C LEU A 113 -13.22 -0.73 3.82
N ALA A 114 -13.18 0.25 4.72
CA ALA A 114 -12.51 0.11 6.01
C ALA A 114 -13.08 -1.04 6.85
N LEU A 115 -14.40 -1.21 6.87
CA LEU A 115 -15.08 -2.30 7.58
C LEU A 115 -14.77 -3.67 6.97
N LYS A 116 -14.82 -3.77 5.63
CA LYS A 116 -14.43 -5.00 4.91
C LYS A 116 -12.97 -5.37 5.18
N ALA A 117 -12.06 -4.39 5.05
CA ALA A 117 -10.64 -4.59 5.30
C ALA A 117 -10.36 -5.08 6.74
N ARG A 118 -10.99 -4.47 7.76
CA ARG A 118 -10.88 -4.93 9.16
C ARG A 118 -11.26 -6.40 9.32
N THR A 119 -12.35 -6.82 8.67
CA THR A 119 -12.84 -8.19 8.75
C THR A 119 -11.81 -9.17 8.17
N VAL A 120 -11.28 -8.89 6.97
CA VAL A 120 -10.30 -9.75 6.31
C VAL A 120 -8.99 -9.78 7.10
N LEU A 121 -8.44 -8.62 7.49
CA LEU A 121 -7.21 -8.52 8.26
C LEU A 121 -7.31 -9.26 9.60
N SER A 122 -8.44 -9.15 10.29
CA SER A 122 -8.70 -9.88 11.54
C SER A 122 -8.73 -11.40 11.31
N SER A 123 -9.38 -11.86 10.24
CA SER A 123 -9.45 -13.29 9.90
C SER A 123 -8.09 -13.90 9.56
N LEU A 124 -7.18 -13.09 9.02
CA LEU A 124 -5.80 -13.47 8.70
C LEU A 124 -4.83 -13.32 9.87
N GLY A 125 -5.31 -12.81 11.01
CA GLY A 125 -4.47 -12.65 12.20
C GLY A 125 -3.48 -11.47 12.16
N CYS A 126 -3.71 -10.46 11.32
CA CYS A 126 -2.89 -9.24 11.24
C CYS A 126 -3.12 -8.35 12.48
N ARG A 127 -2.51 -8.72 13.62
CA ARG A 127 -2.77 -8.09 14.94
C ARG A 127 -2.10 -6.72 15.11
N ASN A 128 -1.11 -6.41 14.30
CA ASN A 128 -0.35 -5.16 14.32
C ASN A 128 -0.89 -4.11 13.33
N VAL A 129 -2.07 -4.35 12.74
CA VAL A 129 -2.74 -3.41 11.83
C VAL A 129 -3.93 -2.75 12.53
N SER A 130 -3.97 -1.42 12.50
CA SER A 130 -5.10 -0.61 12.95
C SER A 130 -5.69 0.13 11.76
N VAL A 131 -6.90 -0.24 11.34
CA VAL A 131 -7.62 0.46 10.27
C VAL A 131 -8.52 1.55 10.87
N ILE A 132 -8.40 2.77 10.35
CA ILE A 132 -9.11 3.96 10.82
C ILE A 132 -9.93 4.56 9.67
N VAL A 133 -11.19 4.91 9.94
CA VAL A 133 -12.01 5.69 9.00
C VAL A 133 -11.67 7.16 9.15
N GLY A 134 -11.26 7.81 8.07
CA GLY A 134 -10.94 9.24 8.08
C GLY A 134 -10.17 9.70 6.86
N ASP A 135 -9.94 11.02 6.80
CA ASP A 135 -9.15 11.65 5.75
C ASP A 135 -7.66 11.36 5.97
N GLY A 136 -7.13 10.41 5.18
CA GLY A 136 -5.73 10.01 5.26
C GLY A 136 -4.74 11.09 4.82
N THR A 137 -5.17 12.11 4.07
CA THR A 137 -4.29 13.21 3.64
C THR A 137 -3.85 14.10 4.80
N LEU A 138 -4.58 14.06 5.91
CA LEU A 138 -4.24 14.75 7.17
C LEU A 138 -3.25 13.95 8.03
N GLY A 139 -3.00 12.70 7.65
CA GLY A 139 -2.27 11.75 8.48
C GLY A 139 -3.04 11.36 9.74
N TRP A 140 -2.33 10.87 10.75
CA TRP A 140 -2.90 10.58 12.06
C TRP A 140 -1.93 11.01 13.17
N GLU A 141 -2.07 12.24 13.61
CA GLU A 141 -1.17 12.90 14.55
C GLU A 141 -1.02 12.15 15.89
N LYS A 142 -2.11 11.51 16.36
CA LYS A 142 -2.14 10.78 17.62
C LYS A 142 -1.03 9.72 17.75
N HIS A 143 -0.60 9.12 16.63
CA HIS A 143 0.40 8.06 16.61
C HIS A 143 1.68 8.46 15.87
N SER A 144 1.79 9.73 15.46
CA SER A 144 3.03 10.28 14.87
C SER A 144 4.14 10.37 15.93
N PRO A 145 5.43 10.43 15.52
CA PRO A 145 5.91 10.37 14.15
C PRO A 145 6.04 8.94 13.63
N TYR A 146 5.94 8.78 12.29
CA TYR A 146 6.05 7.51 11.56
C TYR A 146 7.45 7.32 10.97
N ASP A 147 7.94 6.09 10.95
CA ASP A 147 9.21 5.74 10.29
C ASP A 147 9.06 5.77 8.77
N ALA A 148 7.88 5.35 8.29
CA ALA A 148 7.56 5.37 6.88
C ALA A 148 6.06 5.68 6.65
N VAL A 149 5.77 6.27 5.49
CA VAL A 149 4.41 6.55 5.01
C VAL A 149 4.25 5.99 3.61
N ILE A 150 3.10 5.37 3.33
CA ILE A 150 2.74 4.90 1.99
C ILE A 150 1.35 5.44 1.64
N ILE A 151 1.17 5.93 0.41
CA ILE A 151 -0.15 6.36 -0.09
C ILE A 151 -0.52 5.49 -1.28
N SER A 152 -1.59 4.72 -1.14
CA SER A 152 -2.10 3.79 -2.16
C SER A 152 -3.11 4.43 -3.12
N ALA A 153 -2.98 5.74 -3.34
CA ALA A 153 -3.80 6.56 -4.24
C ALA A 153 -2.97 7.70 -4.83
N ALA A 154 -3.30 8.16 -6.04
CA ALA A 154 -2.55 9.20 -6.74
C ALA A 154 -2.83 10.58 -6.15
N ALA A 155 -1.78 11.31 -5.77
CA ALA A 155 -1.86 12.67 -5.25
C ALA A 155 -1.35 13.70 -6.27
N PRO A 156 -1.95 14.91 -6.34
CA PRO A 156 -1.47 15.97 -7.23
C PRO A 156 -0.12 16.57 -6.77
N CYS A 157 0.14 16.49 -5.48
CA CYS A 157 1.37 16.97 -4.85
C CYS A 157 1.60 16.23 -3.52
N ILE A 158 2.73 16.48 -2.88
CA ILE A 158 3.05 15.89 -1.57
C ILE A 158 2.10 16.47 -0.51
N PRO A 159 1.28 15.65 0.18
CA PRO A 159 0.46 16.13 1.29
C PRO A 159 1.36 16.56 2.46
N ARG A 160 1.38 17.86 2.74
CA ARG A 160 2.26 18.47 3.74
C ARG A 160 2.14 17.82 5.14
N PRO A 161 0.93 17.53 5.66
CA PRO A 161 0.80 16.90 6.97
C PRO A 161 1.54 15.56 7.10
N LEU A 162 1.64 14.79 6.00
CA LEU A 162 2.31 13.50 6.00
C LEU A 162 3.83 13.64 6.12
N ILE A 163 4.41 14.69 5.50
CA ILE A 163 5.84 15.02 5.66
C ILE A 163 6.14 15.51 7.09
N GLU A 164 5.23 16.29 7.68
CA GLU A 164 5.39 16.80 9.05
C GLU A 164 5.38 15.65 10.06
N GLN A 165 4.52 14.64 9.85
CA GLN A 165 4.38 13.44 10.69
C GLN A 165 5.43 12.35 10.41
N LEU A 166 6.29 12.52 9.38
CA LEU A 166 7.36 11.59 9.07
C LEU A 166 8.60 11.85 9.93
N LYS A 167 9.21 10.79 10.49
CA LYS A 167 10.48 10.86 11.22
C LYS A 167 11.63 11.41 10.36
N THR A 168 12.72 11.71 11.01
CA THR A 168 14.00 12.07 10.38
C THR A 168 15.11 11.15 10.93
N PRO A 169 15.62 10.16 10.18
CA PRO A 169 15.27 9.85 8.78
C PRO A 169 13.92 9.15 8.65
N GLY A 170 13.28 9.26 7.47
CA GLY A 170 12.03 8.57 7.15
C GLY A 170 11.75 8.57 5.65
N TYR A 171 10.83 7.71 5.22
CA TYR A 171 10.46 7.54 3.81
C TYR A 171 8.96 7.70 3.59
N LEU A 172 8.59 8.36 2.49
CA LEU A 172 7.23 8.41 1.98
C LEU A 172 7.24 7.90 0.53
N VAL A 173 6.36 6.95 0.21
CA VAL A 173 6.23 6.40 -1.14
C VAL A 173 4.79 6.58 -1.61
N PHE A 174 4.61 7.17 -2.80
CA PHE A 174 3.28 7.43 -3.35
C PHE A 174 3.30 7.73 -4.84
N PRO A 175 2.17 7.51 -5.55
CA PRO A 175 1.98 7.97 -6.92
C PRO A 175 1.72 9.49 -6.93
N MET A 176 2.53 10.26 -7.67
CA MET A 176 2.38 11.70 -7.82
C MET A 176 2.25 12.07 -9.30
N GLY A 177 1.36 12.99 -9.62
CA GLY A 177 1.23 13.48 -10.99
C GLY A 177 -0.19 13.89 -11.36
N GLU A 178 -0.48 13.86 -12.66
CA GLU A 178 -1.77 14.23 -13.22
C GLU A 178 -2.81 13.10 -13.10
N ARG A 179 -4.07 13.39 -13.46
CA ARG A 179 -5.18 12.42 -13.32
C ARG A 179 -4.98 11.12 -14.12
N GLU A 180 -4.34 11.21 -15.28
CA GLU A 180 -4.21 10.09 -16.23
C GLU A 180 -2.84 9.41 -16.18
N LEU A 181 -1.82 10.11 -15.70
CA LEU A 181 -0.46 9.60 -15.63
C LEU A 181 0.22 10.07 -14.35
N GLN A 182 0.70 9.11 -13.57
CA GLN A 182 1.46 9.38 -12.38
C GLN A 182 2.84 8.75 -12.44
N THR A 183 3.76 9.30 -11.68
CA THR A 183 5.05 8.72 -11.39
C THR A 183 5.07 8.23 -9.96
N LEU A 184 5.50 7.00 -9.72
CA LEU A 184 5.76 6.54 -8.37
C LEU A 184 6.98 7.27 -7.82
N VAL A 185 6.80 7.98 -6.72
CA VAL A 185 7.83 8.81 -6.09
C VAL A 185 8.15 8.27 -4.72
N ARG A 186 9.44 8.17 -4.44
CA ARG A 186 9.99 7.95 -3.10
C ARG A 186 10.55 9.25 -2.56
N ILE A 187 10.06 9.69 -1.44
CA ILE A 187 10.59 10.83 -0.69
C ILE A 187 11.47 10.28 0.43
N ARG A 188 12.68 10.77 0.53
CA ARG A 188 13.52 10.61 1.69
C ARG A 188 13.61 11.94 2.46
N LYS A 189 13.16 11.92 3.71
CA LYS A 189 13.35 13.02 4.65
C LYS A 189 14.57 12.73 5.51
N ASP A 190 15.55 13.58 5.51
CA ASP A 190 16.72 13.49 6.37
C ASP A 190 17.05 14.86 7.00
N ARG A 191 18.17 14.95 7.74
CA ARG A 191 18.59 16.19 8.40
C ARG A 191 18.96 17.31 7.45
N THR A 192 19.22 16.99 6.16
CA THR A 192 19.56 17.96 5.12
C THR A 192 18.34 18.45 4.34
N GLY A 193 17.17 17.86 4.57
CA GLY A 193 15.91 18.19 3.91
C GLY A 193 15.22 16.99 3.27
N ILE A 194 14.51 17.26 2.19
CA ILE A 194 13.73 16.27 1.42
C ILE A 194 14.43 16.02 0.10
N ARG A 195 14.52 14.75 -0.29
CA ARG A 195 14.99 14.30 -1.61
C ARG A 195 13.95 13.42 -2.26
N GLU A 196 13.75 13.64 -3.55
CA GLU A 196 12.82 12.87 -4.37
C GLU A 196 13.59 11.90 -5.27
N GLU A 197 13.04 10.68 -5.38
CA GLU A 197 13.51 9.64 -6.28
C GLU A 197 12.32 9.13 -7.08
N TYR A 198 12.46 9.04 -8.39
CA TYR A 198 11.41 8.62 -9.31
C TYR A 198 11.60 7.16 -9.66
N LEU A 199 10.59 6.32 -9.36
CA LEU A 199 10.68 4.86 -9.46
C LEU A 199 10.02 4.29 -10.73
N GLY A 200 9.32 5.12 -11.52
CA GLY A 200 8.68 4.74 -12.77
C GLY A 200 7.25 5.22 -12.89
N GLU A 201 6.69 5.07 -14.08
CA GLU A 201 5.30 5.44 -14.37
C GLU A 201 4.31 4.45 -13.75
N CYS A 202 3.15 4.94 -13.33
CA CYS A 202 2.11 4.13 -12.71
C CYS A 202 0.72 4.73 -12.90
N HIS A 203 -0.31 3.91 -12.61
CA HIS A 203 -1.71 4.31 -12.64
C HIS A 203 -2.41 3.92 -11.33
N PHE A 204 -2.94 4.91 -10.63
CA PHE A 204 -3.69 4.73 -9.39
C PHE A 204 -5.01 5.52 -9.41
N VAL A 205 -5.96 5.07 -8.58
CA VAL A 205 -7.16 5.83 -8.26
C VAL A 205 -6.78 7.15 -7.57
N LYS A 206 -7.64 8.16 -7.68
CA LYS A 206 -7.38 9.49 -7.10
C LYS A 206 -7.37 9.43 -5.57
N LEU A 207 -6.41 10.09 -4.95
CA LEU A 207 -6.41 10.37 -3.53
C LEU A 207 -7.55 11.35 -3.20
N ARG A 208 -8.42 10.93 -2.28
CA ARG A 208 -9.53 11.74 -1.76
C ARG A 208 -9.14 12.34 -0.42
N GLY A 209 -9.58 13.57 -0.15
CA GLY A 209 -9.33 14.29 1.09
C GLY A 209 -8.85 15.70 0.86
N GLN A 210 -8.59 16.42 1.94
CA GLN A 210 -8.26 17.87 1.91
C GLN A 210 -7.01 18.19 1.07
N TYR A 211 -6.03 17.29 1.02
CA TYR A 211 -4.79 17.43 0.24
C TYR A 211 -4.76 16.47 -0.96
N GLY A 212 -5.92 15.92 -1.34
CA GLY A 212 -6.10 15.10 -2.52
C GLY A 212 -6.56 15.90 -3.74
N TRP A 213 -7.23 15.25 -4.66
CA TRP A 213 -7.86 15.87 -5.83
C TRP A 213 -9.19 16.52 -5.43
N GLU A 214 -9.42 17.72 -5.94
CA GLU A 214 -10.76 18.33 -5.97
C GLU A 214 -11.65 17.55 -6.97
N ASP A 215 -12.89 17.22 -6.56
CA ASP A 215 -13.89 16.49 -7.38
C ASP A 215 -14.41 17.34 -8.53
#